data_6e711f9a127667b6d20f0e22831f9f21
#
_entry.id   6e711f9a127667b6d20f0e22831f9f21
#
_cell.length_a   1.000
_cell.length_b   1.000
_cell.length_c   1.000
_cell.angle_alpha   90.00
_cell.angle_beta   90.00
_cell.angle_gamma   90.00
#
_symmetry.space_group_name_H-M   'P 1'
#
loop_
_entity.id
_entity.type
_entity.pdbx_description
1 polymer ?
#
loop_
_entity_poly.entity_id
_entity_poly.type
_entity_poly.pdbx_seq_one_letter_code
_entity_poly.pdbx_strand_id
1 'polypeptide(L)'
;MMKKALLVIATLVAFESFGFGFLLDAAKLAIGVSVMAVQNIRNCGRTSSANAPKIVSVTPADGAKDVDPNLGEIIVCFDRPMQGRVSLTGDGWPTLVGTPEFDSTMTNLTIRVALKPETEYTLGFNSRSHKKFASAEGAPLVPCVCTFRTK
;
A
#
# COMPACT_ATOMS: atom_id res chain seq x y z
N MET A 1 -23.38 -48.70 -15.95
CA MET A 1 -21.98 -48.23 -15.67
C MET A 1 -21.83 -46.69 -15.52
N MET A 2 -22.77 -45.89 -15.97
CA MET A 2 -22.65 -44.40 -15.89
C MET A 2 -22.94 -43.79 -14.51
N LYS A 3 -23.67 -44.45 -13.63
CA LYS A 3 -24.01 -43.93 -12.28
C LYS A 3 -22.84 -43.94 -11.28
N LYS A 4 -21.85 -44.84 -11.44
CA LYS A 4 -20.69 -44.90 -10.56
C LYS A 4 -19.63 -43.82 -10.84
N ALA A 5 -19.48 -43.39 -12.09
CA ALA A 5 -18.56 -42.32 -12.47
C ALA A 5 -19.03 -40.95 -11.96
N LEU A 6 -20.34 -40.72 -11.96
CA LEU A 6 -20.90 -39.43 -11.47
C LEU A 6 -20.77 -39.28 -9.95
N LEU A 7 -20.82 -40.38 -9.19
CA LEU A 7 -20.67 -40.33 -7.74
C LEU A 7 -19.24 -40.07 -7.30
N VAL A 8 -18.26 -40.57 -8.06
CA VAL A 8 -16.84 -40.33 -7.76
C VAL A 8 -16.46 -38.88 -8.04
N ILE A 9 -16.98 -38.25 -9.09
CA ILE A 9 -16.72 -36.85 -9.42
C ILE A 9 -17.38 -35.93 -8.39
N ALA A 10 -18.59 -36.25 -7.93
CA ALA A 10 -19.27 -35.45 -6.90
C ALA A 10 -18.56 -35.52 -5.54
N THR A 11 -18.02 -36.67 -5.15
CA THR A 11 -17.26 -36.80 -3.91
C THR A 11 -15.90 -36.11 -3.99
N LEU A 12 -15.24 -36.14 -5.14
CA LEU A 12 -13.98 -35.46 -5.32
C LEU A 12 -14.13 -33.93 -5.25
N VAL A 13 -15.15 -33.37 -5.89
CA VAL A 13 -15.46 -31.93 -5.86
C VAL A 13 -15.87 -31.50 -4.44
N ALA A 14 -16.61 -32.31 -3.70
CA ALA A 14 -16.99 -31.99 -2.33
C ALA A 14 -15.77 -32.04 -1.37
N PHE A 15 -14.81 -32.92 -1.61
CA PHE A 15 -13.59 -33.02 -0.81
C PHE A 15 -12.63 -31.87 -1.07
N GLU A 16 -12.48 -31.45 -2.31
CA GLU A 16 -11.68 -30.26 -2.65
C GLU A 16 -12.31 -28.97 -2.09
N SER A 17 -13.63 -28.86 -2.09
CA SER A 17 -14.32 -27.69 -1.55
C SER A 17 -14.19 -27.57 -0.02
N PHE A 18 -14.05 -28.69 0.70
CA PHE A 18 -13.99 -28.68 2.16
C PHE A 18 -12.55 -28.54 2.70
N GLY A 19 -11.56 -29.14 2.03
CA GLY A 19 -10.17 -29.06 2.45
C GLY A 19 -9.46 -27.76 2.02
N PHE A 20 -9.76 -27.30 0.82
CA PHE A 20 -9.14 -26.11 0.24
C PHE A 20 -9.73 -24.80 0.80
N GLY A 21 -11.01 -24.81 1.16
CA GLY A 21 -11.65 -23.64 1.76
C GLY A 21 -11.06 -23.23 3.10
N PHE A 22 -10.71 -24.21 3.93
CA PHE A 22 -10.13 -23.94 5.23
C PHE A 22 -8.66 -23.47 5.15
N LEU A 23 -7.87 -24.02 4.22
CA LEU A 23 -6.49 -23.57 3.98
C LEU A 23 -6.45 -22.20 3.29
N LEU A 24 -7.44 -21.89 2.45
CA LEU A 24 -7.57 -20.58 1.84
C LEU A 24 -7.98 -19.50 2.86
N ASP A 25 -8.79 -19.85 3.87
CA ASP A 25 -9.17 -18.91 4.91
C ASP A 25 -8.00 -18.63 5.89
N ALA A 26 -7.18 -19.64 6.21
CA ALA A 26 -5.95 -19.44 6.99
C ALA A 26 -4.89 -18.64 6.20
N ALA A 27 -4.75 -18.90 4.90
CA ALA A 27 -3.91 -18.13 4.02
C ALA A 27 -4.47 -16.72 3.76
N LYS A 28 -5.79 -16.56 3.71
CA LYS A 28 -6.44 -15.24 3.62
C LYS A 28 -6.23 -14.41 4.88
N LEU A 29 -6.19 -15.01 6.07
CA LEU A 29 -5.87 -14.29 7.30
C LEU A 29 -4.41 -13.82 7.33
N ALA A 30 -3.48 -14.61 6.81
CA ALA A 30 -2.06 -14.24 6.77
C ALA A 30 -1.73 -13.30 5.59
N ILE A 31 -2.37 -13.50 4.43
CA ILE A 31 -2.19 -12.69 3.21
C ILE A 31 -3.16 -11.49 3.19
N GLY A 32 -4.27 -11.57 3.92
CA GLY A 32 -5.31 -10.55 3.93
C GLY A 32 -4.80 -9.17 4.38
N VAL A 33 -3.85 -9.14 5.30
CA VAL A 33 -3.21 -7.88 5.72
C VAL A 33 -2.33 -7.31 4.60
N SER A 34 -1.61 -8.15 3.85
CA SER A 34 -0.76 -7.72 2.73
C SER A 34 -1.57 -7.41 1.46
N VAL A 35 -2.63 -8.16 1.17
CA VAL A 35 -3.45 -7.95 -0.04
C VAL A 35 -4.38 -6.75 0.10
N MET A 36 -4.91 -6.48 1.30
CA MET A 36 -5.69 -5.24 1.53
C MET A 36 -4.82 -3.99 1.45
N ALA A 37 -3.56 -4.04 1.88
CA ALA A 37 -2.63 -2.93 1.71
C ALA A 37 -2.31 -2.65 0.23
N VAL A 38 -2.25 -3.68 -0.62
CA VAL A 38 -1.96 -3.54 -2.06
C VAL A 38 -3.18 -3.08 -2.86
N GLN A 39 -4.40 -3.44 -2.45
CA GLN A 39 -5.62 -3.08 -3.20
C GLN A 39 -6.07 -1.62 -3.02
N ASN A 40 -5.59 -0.92 -2.01
CA ASN A 40 -6.00 0.46 -1.72
C ASN A 40 -5.10 1.54 -2.32
N ILE A 41 -4.08 1.17 -3.11
CA ILE A 41 -3.23 2.15 -3.80
C ILE A 41 -3.84 2.48 -5.18
N ARG A 42 -4.90 3.26 -5.20
CA ARG A 42 -5.66 3.52 -6.43
C ARG A 42 -4.89 4.33 -7.48
N ASN A 43 -3.93 5.13 -7.09
CA ASN A 43 -3.22 6.04 -8.00
C ASN A 43 -1.69 5.95 -7.94
N CYS A 44 -1.11 5.34 -6.91
CA CYS A 44 0.33 5.34 -6.69
C CYS A 44 1.09 4.17 -7.36
N GLY A 45 0.39 3.22 -7.95
CA GLY A 45 0.99 2.04 -8.62
C GLY A 45 1.14 2.14 -10.13
N ARG A 46 0.80 3.28 -10.75
CA ARG A 46 0.94 3.47 -12.20
C ARG A 46 2.39 3.81 -12.56
N THR A 47 2.90 3.20 -13.60
CA THR A 47 4.23 3.48 -14.13
C THR A 47 4.15 4.16 -15.50
N SER A 48 5.01 5.15 -15.72
CA SER A 48 5.24 5.73 -17.05
C SER A 48 6.35 4.99 -17.80
N SER A 49 7.19 4.22 -17.10
CA SER A 49 8.26 3.41 -17.68
C SER A 49 8.53 2.19 -16.78
N ALA A 50 9.16 1.16 -17.37
CA ALA A 50 9.55 -0.06 -16.64
C ALA A 50 10.50 0.21 -15.45
N ASN A 51 11.27 1.31 -15.51
CA ASN A 51 12.26 1.67 -14.49
C ASN A 51 11.73 2.67 -13.45
N ALA A 52 10.51 3.20 -13.60
CA ALA A 52 9.93 4.11 -12.64
C ALA A 52 9.58 3.34 -11.33
N PRO A 53 9.93 3.89 -10.14
CA PRO A 53 9.56 3.27 -8.87
C PRO A 53 8.04 3.34 -8.67
N LYS A 54 7.53 2.44 -7.84
CA LYS A 54 6.13 2.37 -7.42
C LYS A 54 6.04 2.42 -5.91
N ILE A 55 5.00 3.05 -5.40
CA ILE A 55 4.59 2.86 -4.02
C ILE A 55 3.83 1.53 -3.93
N VAL A 56 4.33 0.62 -3.11
CA VAL A 56 3.74 -0.71 -2.86
C VAL A 56 2.67 -0.61 -1.77
N SER A 57 2.95 0.15 -0.72
CA SER A 57 2.01 0.38 0.37
C SER A 57 2.24 1.73 1.04
N VAL A 58 1.17 2.25 1.63
CA VAL A 58 1.20 3.42 2.53
C VAL A 58 0.44 3.04 3.79
N THR A 59 0.96 3.40 4.93
CA THR A 59 0.28 3.27 6.21
C THR A 59 0.13 4.66 6.82
N PRO A 60 -1.10 5.16 7.07
CA PRO A 60 -2.41 4.52 6.82
C PRO A 60 -2.67 4.25 5.34
N ALA A 61 -3.47 3.21 5.03
CA ALA A 61 -3.78 2.84 3.65
C ALA A 61 -4.61 3.92 2.94
N ASP A 62 -4.47 4.01 1.61
CA ASP A 62 -5.29 4.91 0.79
C ASP A 62 -6.78 4.61 0.95
N GLY A 63 -7.57 5.62 1.25
CA GLY A 63 -8.99 5.52 1.54
C GLY A 63 -9.32 4.99 2.92
N ALA A 64 -8.34 4.81 3.81
CA ALA A 64 -8.60 4.37 5.19
C ALA A 64 -9.48 5.39 5.93
N LYS A 65 -10.45 4.87 6.67
CA LYS A 65 -11.32 5.64 7.56
C LYS A 65 -11.07 5.16 8.99
N ASP A 66 -11.43 5.98 9.94
CA ASP A 66 -11.29 5.67 11.37
C ASP A 66 -9.84 5.42 11.83
N VAL A 67 -8.87 6.08 11.18
CA VAL A 67 -7.46 6.05 11.59
C VAL A 67 -7.30 6.67 12.97
N ASP A 68 -6.51 6.04 13.83
CA ASP A 68 -6.23 6.58 15.16
C ASP A 68 -5.48 7.92 15.05
N PRO A 69 -6.01 9.03 15.62
CA PRO A 69 -5.30 10.31 15.61
C PRO A 69 -3.99 10.29 16.42
N ASN A 70 -3.79 9.29 17.30
CA ASN A 70 -2.51 9.09 18.00
C ASN A 70 -1.44 8.38 17.15
N LEU A 71 -1.76 7.98 15.92
CA LEU A 71 -0.76 7.46 15.00
C LEU A 71 0.30 8.54 14.74
N GLY A 72 1.52 8.28 15.20
CA GLY A 72 2.61 9.26 15.15
C GLY A 72 3.41 9.27 13.86
N GLU A 73 3.14 8.34 12.92
CA GLU A 73 3.96 8.18 11.72
C GLU A 73 3.17 7.66 10.53
N ILE A 74 3.63 8.06 9.35
CA ILE A 74 3.19 7.53 8.05
C ILE A 74 4.36 6.75 7.46
N ILE A 75 4.11 5.52 7.03
CA ILE A 75 5.13 4.66 6.40
C ILE A 75 4.78 4.47 4.94
N VAL A 76 5.75 4.73 4.06
CA VAL A 76 5.63 4.55 2.61
C VAL A 76 6.63 3.51 2.14
N CYS A 77 6.16 2.41 1.54
CA CYS A 77 7.01 1.36 1.01
C CYS A 77 7.09 1.46 -0.52
N PHE A 78 8.30 1.38 -1.05
CA PHE A 78 8.59 1.40 -2.48
C PHE A 78 9.03 0.02 -2.98
N ASP A 79 8.82 -0.26 -4.26
CA ASP A 79 9.19 -1.53 -4.90
C ASP A 79 10.71 -1.67 -5.15
N ARG A 80 11.46 -0.60 -4.94
CA ARG A 80 12.91 -0.53 -5.18
C ARG A 80 13.58 0.57 -4.37
N PRO A 81 14.92 0.55 -4.23
CA PRO A 81 15.66 1.60 -3.54
C PRO A 81 15.48 2.97 -4.19
N MET A 82 15.36 3.99 -3.34
CA MET A 82 15.15 5.38 -3.70
C MET A 82 16.42 6.21 -3.48
N GLN A 83 16.53 7.41 -4.11
CA GLN A 83 17.67 8.32 -3.95
C GLN A 83 17.71 9.06 -2.61
N GLY A 84 16.79 8.83 -1.68
CA GLY A 84 16.73 9.52 -0.41
C GLY A 84 16.26 10.97 -0.47
N ARG A 85 15.76 11.43 -1.61
CA ARG A 85 15.16 12.75 -1.77
C ARG A 85 13.66 12.67 -1.60
N VAL A 86 13.09 13.65 -0.90
CA VAL A 86 11.65 13.70 -0.57
C VAL A 86 10.97 14.84 -1.34
N SER A 87 9.78 14.58 -1.83
CA SER A 87 8.92 15.56 -2.52
C SER A 87 7.47 15.34 -2.12
N LEU A 88 7.12 15.84 -0.93
CA LEU A 88 5.74 15.89 -0.45
C LEU A 88 5.06 17.10 -1.08
N THR A 89 3.88 16.91 -1.65
CA THR A 89 3.16 17.92 -2.41
C THR A 89 1.69 18.01 -2.00
N GLY A 90 1.07 19.15 -2.20
CA GLY A 90 -0.32 19.44 -1.79
C GLY A 90 -0.42 19.98 -0.37
N ASP A 91 -1.57 20.56 -0.05
CA ASP A 91 -1.81 21.26 1.21
C ASP A 91 -2.51 20.39 2.27
N GLY A 92 -2.83 19.15 1.91
CA GLY A 92 -3.56 18.19 2.78
C GLY A 92 -2.67 17.34 3.68
N TRP A 93 -1.37 17.66 3.82
CA TRP A 93 -0.48 16.93 4.70
C TRP A 93 -0.75 17.25 6.17
N PRO A 94 -0.63 16.25 7.07
CA PRO A 94 -0.60 16.52 8.50
C PRO A 94 0.64 17.33 8.88
N THR A 95 0.65 17.88 10.09
CA THR A 95 1.83 18.56 10.62
C THR A 95 2.99 17.58 10.73
N LEU A 96 4.09 17.88 10.04
CA LEU A 96 5.32 17.07 10.10
C LEU A 96 6.01 17.27 11.44
N VAL A 97 6.49 16.17 12.03
CA VAL A 97 7.30 16.16 13.26
C VAL A 97 8.70 15.67 12.92
N GLY A 98 9.57 16.60 12.60
CA GLY A 98 10.94 16.28 12.18
C GLY A 98 11.09 16.05 10.67
N THR A 99 12.19 15.44 10.29
CA THR A 99 12.54 15.17 8.88
C THR A 99 12.13 13.75 8.50
N PRO A 100 11.52 13.53 7.32
CA PRO A 100 11.29 12.18 6.81
C PRO A 100 12.60 11.41 6.63
N GLU A 101 12.61 10.14 7.01
CA GLU A 101 13.81 9.29 7.03
C GLU A 101 13.57 8.00 6.25
N PHE A 102 14.53 7.65 5.38
CA PHE A 102 14.57 6.34 4.74
C PHE A 102 15.26 5.32 5.64
N ASP A 103 14.84 4.07 5.55
CA ASP A 103 15.54 2.94 6.16
C ASP A 103 16.88 2.64 5.44
N SER A 104 17.66 1.71 5.99
CA SER A 104 18.96 1.31 5.41
C SER A 104 18.85 0.68 4.02
N THR A 105 17.70 0.14 3.65
CA THR A 105 17.42 -0.44 2.32
C THR A 105 16.97 0.60 1.30
N MET A 106 16.70 1.82 1.73
CA MET A 106 16.15 2.92 0.92
C MET A 106 14.81 2.58 0.26
N THR A 107 14.09 1.58 0.79
CA THR A 107 12.79 1.16 0.27
C THR A 107 11.61 1.58 1.15
N ASN A 108 11.85 1.93 2.42
CA ASN A 108 10.82 2.40 3.33
C ASN A 108 11.13 3.82 3.80
N LEU A 109 10.14 4.69 3.67
CA LEU A 109 10.20 6.07 4.13
C LEU A 109 9.27 6.22 5.34
N THR A 110 9.81 6.64 6.47
CA THR A 110 9.06 7.00 7.67
C THR A 110 8.91 8.51 7.76
N ILE A 111 7.68 8.98 7.90
CA ILE A 111 7.32 10.39 8.03
C ILE A 111 6.60 10.57 9.35
N ARG A 112 7.26 11.19 10.33
CA ARG A 112 6.65 11.47 11.63
C ARG A 112 5.67 12.63 11.50
N VAL A 113 4.46 12.45 12.05
CA VAL A 113 3.35 13.39 11.92
C VAL A 113 2.58 13.56 13.21
N ALA A 114 1.90 14.70 13.34
CA ALA A 114 0.86 14.92 14.34
C ALA A 114 -0.49 15.00 13.61
N LEU A 115 -1.39 14.08 13.94
CA LEU A 115 -2.72 14.01 13.37
C LEU A 115 -3.73 14.72 14.28
N LYS A 116 -4.80 15.25 13.70
CA LYS A 116 -5.97 15.79 14.40
C LYS A 116 -7.13 14.79 14.29
N PRO A 117 -8.01 14.69 15.29
CA PRO A 117 -9.25 13.90 15.17
C PRO A 117 -10.15 14.41 14.03
N GLU A 118 -11.01 13.52 13.52
CA GLU A 118 -12.06 13.82 12.53
C GLU A 118 -11.57 14.57 11.27
N THR A 119 -10.30 14.40 10.93
CA THR A 119 -9.65 15.16 9.85
C THR A 119 -9.33 14.27 8.66
N GLU A 120 -9.62 14.75 7.46
CA GLU A 120 -9.20 14.12 6.21
C GLU A 120 -7.85 14.67 5.76
N TYR A 121 -6.93 13.78 5.41
CA TYR A 121 -5.61 14.10 4.94
C TYR A 121 -5.42 13.65 3.50
N THR A 122 -4.67 14.45 2.75
CA THR A 122 -4.33 14.18 1.35
C THR A 122 -2.81 14.21 1.20
N LEU A 123 -2.22 13.06 0.92
CA LEU A 123 -0.78 12.87 0.80
C LEU A 123 -0.38 12.87 -0.66
N GLY A 124 0.25 13.93 -1.13
CA GLY A 124 0.79 14.02 -2.49
C GLY A 124 2.27 13.62 -2.54
N PHE A 125 2.61 12.74 -3.48
CA PHE A 125 3.98 12.29 -3.75
C PHE A 125 4.37 12.72 -5.16
N ASN A 126 5.37 13.56 -5.30
CA ASN A 126 5.76 14.24 -6.52
C ASN A 126 4.62 15.12 -7.13
N SER A 127 4.97 15.92 -8.09
CA SER A 127 4.07 16.68 -8.96
C SER A 127 4.71 16.85 -10.34
N ARG A 128 4.06 17.55 -11.26
CA ARG A 128 4.65 17.84 -12.57
C ARG A 128 5.96 18.63 -12.46
N SER A 129 6.04 19.55 -11.50
CA SER A 129 7.20 20.43 -11.27
C SER A 129 8.17 19.91 -10.21
N HIS A 130 7.74 19.05 -9.29
CA HIS A 130 8.54 18.54 -8.18
C HIS A 130 8.63 17.01 -8.26
N LYS A 131 9.76 16.49 -8.77
CA LYS A 131 9.99 15.08 -9.06
C LYS A 131 11.16 14.49 -8.28
N LYS A 132 11.29 14.87 -7.00
CA LYS A 132 12.46 14.45 -6.18
C LYS A 132 12.39 13.00 -5.72
N PHE A 133 11.19 12.40 -5.61
CA PHE A 133 11.08 10.96 -5.45
C PHE A 133 11.49 10.28 -6.76
N ALA A 134 12.65 9.66 -6.75
CA ALA A 134 13.21 8.91 -7.87
C ALA A 134 13.89 7.65 -7.38
N SER A 135 13.94 6.60 -8.21
CA SER A 135 14.70 5.39 -7.92
C SER A 135 16.20 5.70 -7.82
N ALA A 136 16.99 4.77 -7.28
CA ALA A 136 18.45 4.90 -7.20
C ALA A 136 19.08 5.20 -8.57
N GLU A 137 18.48 4.68 -9.65
CA GLU A 137 18.90 4.92 -11.04
C GLU A 137 18.41 6.27 -11.62
N GLY A 138 17.64 7.04 -10.84
CA GLY A 138 17.19 8.38 -11.24
C GLY A 138 15.84 8.41 -11.96
N ALA A 139 15.13 7.30 -12.12
CA ALA A 139 13.80 7.30 -12.71
C ALA A 139 12.78 7.89 -11.73
N PRO A 140 12.02 8.93 -12.10
CA PRO A 140 11.10 9.58 -11.18
C PRO A 140 9.86 8.74 -10.90
N LEU A 141 9.39 8.77 -9.64
CA LEU A 141 8.06 8.28 -9.27
C LEU A 141 6.99 9.06 -10.03
N VAL A 142 6.03 8.36 -10.59
CA VAL A 142 4.84 8.99 -11.19
C VAL A 142 4.07 9.75 -10.08
N PRO A 143 3.71 11.01 -10.30
CA PRO A 143 2.93 11.76 -9.32
C PRO A 143 1.66 11.04 -8.91
N CYS A 144 1.44 10.92 -7.63
CA CYS A 144 0.28 10.24 -7.09
C CYS A 144 -0.18 10.83 -5.76
N VAL A 145 -1.39 10.47 -5.36
CA VAL A 145 -2.06 10.99 -4.16
C VAL A 145 -2.71 9.84 -3.41
N CYS A 146 -2.54 9.82 -2.09
CA CYS A 146 -3.25 8.95 -1.16
C CYS A 146 -4.07 9.80 -0.20
N THR A 147 -5.21 9.28 0.25
CA THR A 147 -6.09 9.95 1.20
C THR A 147 -6.42 9.04 2.37
N PHE A 148 -6.59 9.60 3.55
CA PHE A 148 -7.16 8.88 4.70
C PHE A 148 -7.87 9.85 5.64
N ARG A 149 -8.73 9.33 6.54
CA ARG A 149 -9.45 10.12 7.52
C ARG A 149 -9.26 9.53 8.93
N THR A 150 -9.02 10.38 9.90
CA THR A 150 -8.97 10.03 11.32
C THR A 150 -10.39 9.92 11.91
N LYS A 151 -10.53 9.11 12.95
CA LYS A 151 -11.73 9.04 13.80
C LYS A 151 -11.78 10.20 14.77
#